data_d9a3499abd990e2d22b4ed4c04c6deb3
#
_entry.id   d9a3499abd990e2d22b4ed4c04c6deb3
#
_cell.length_a   1.000
_cell.length_b   1.000
_cell.length_c   1.000
_cell.angle_alpha   90.00
_cell.angle_beta   90.00
_cell.angle_gamma   90.00
#
_symmetry.space_group_name_H-M   'P 1'
#
loop_
_entity.id
_entity.type
_entity.pdbx_description
1 polymer ?
#
loop_
_entity_poly.entity_id
_entity_poly.type
_entity_poly.pdbx_seq_one_letter_code
_entity_poly.pdbx_strand_id
1 'polypeptide(L)'
;MPLPPPRFHHLHLNSRDPDAAIDFYVRRFPTSVKTRWGGRPALGAPNDVLVLFDRVATPPPTSPQTAIWHFGWHVPDSRRTVESFRGQPDVELLPLYTGDDGGAVLVSSDTWPGTGGVLGRTKAQIAEAKATAVPPTRTGGFGYLRGPDDALVEYAGNHPAERFNHVHLYHEDPFCAQLWYQRHLGAQVPAGRTPPAPVTEATCRVPRGPDRTFPALDRDGMFRTPSAAVAFGDVAFPSYMRQGDRPLVGTRGHLYDHFALAVGDLDAWVARLGDEGVALLEQPYRLGDTRAVMIEGPSREAIELVEVR
;
A
#
# COMPACT_ATOMS: atom_id res chain seq x y z
N MET A 1 -8.84 -22.31 -21.35
CA MET A 1 -7.48 -22.29 -20.77
C MET A 1 -7.49 -21.33 -19.58
N PRO A 2 -6.73 -21.57 -18.52
CA PRO A 2 -6.65 -20.59 -17.42
C PRO A 2 -6.10 -19.26 -17.95
N LEU A 3 -6.69 -18.16 -17.50
CA LEU A 3 -6.20 -16.82 -17.84
C LEU A 3 -4.83 -16.61 -17.20
N PRO A 4 -3.89 -15.94 -17.88
CA PRO A 4 -2.61 -15.57 -17.29
C PRO A 4 -2.83 -14.69 -16.06
N PRO A 5 -2.06 -14.87 -14.98
CA PRO A 5 -2.16 -14.01 -13.81
C PRO A 5 -1.90 -12.55 -14.19
N PRO A 6 -2.67 -11.61 -13.66
CA PRO A 6 -2.44 -10.20 -13.92
C PRO A 6 -1.15 -9.73 -13.26
N ARG A 7 -0.60 -8.62 -13.78
CA ARG A 7 0.58 -7.94 -13.22
C ARG A 7 0.18 -6.58 -12.70
N PHE A 8 0.86 -6.10 -11.68
CA PHE A 8 0.65 -4.74 -11.21
C PHE A 8 0.96 -3.74 -12.32
N HIS A 9 0.05 -2.77 -12.54
CA HIS A 9 0.21 -1.76 -13.57
C HIS A 9 0.43 -0.37 -12.97
N HIS A 10 -0.48 0.07 -12.09
CA HIS A 10 -0.34 1.37 -11.46
C HIS A 10 -1.07 1.47 -10.12
N LEU A 11 -0.65 2.45 -9.32
CA LEU A 11 -1.42 3.00 -8.21
C LEU A 11 -2.01 4.33 -8.65
N HIS A 12 -3.27 4.58 -8.34
CA HIS A 12 -3.97 5.82 -8.68
C HIS A 12 -4.20 6.69 -7.46
N LEU A 13 -3.73 7.93 -7.52
CA LEU A 13 -3.90 8.94 -6.48
C LEU A 13 -4.74 10.11 -6.95
N ASN A 14 -5.59 10.62 -6.08
CA ASN A 14 -6.18 11.94 -6.25
C ASN A 14 -5.23 13.00 -5.70
N SER A 15 -5.04 14.10 -6.43
CA SER A 15 -4.14 15.18 -6.03
C SER A 15 -4.71 16.55 -6.39
N ARG A 16 -4.51 17.54 -5.54
CA ARG A 16 -4.82 18.93 -5.86
C ARG A 16 -3.94 19.48 -6.97
N ASP A 17 -2.69 19.04 -7.00
CA ASP A 17 -1.72 19.45 -8.01
C ASP A 17 -0.84 18.26 -8.45
N PRO A 18 -1.31 17.48 -9.44
CA PRO A 18 -0.58 16.34 -9.97
C PRO A 18 0.83 16.65 -10.44
N ASP A 19 1.04 17.81 -11.06
CA ASP A 19 2.36 18.17 -11.60
C ASP A 19 3.35 18.45 -10.45
N ALA A 20 2.93 19.19 -9.43
CA ALA A 20 3.74 19.42 -8.24
C ALA A 20 3.99 18.12 -7.45
N ALA A 21 3.00 17.23 -7.39
CA ALA A 21 3.15 15.92 -6.75
C ALA A 21 4.21 15.06 -7.48
N ILE A 22 4.14 14.96 -8.80
CA ILE A 22 5.13 14.24 -9.59
C ILE A 22 6.53 14.86 -9.42
N ASP A 23 6.63 16.20 -9.43
CA ASP A 23 7.90 16.90 -9.19
C ASP A 23 8.49 16.59 -7.83
N PHE A 24 7.64 16.49 -6.82
CA PHE A 24 8.07 16.07 -5.48
C PHE A 24 8.68 14.67 -5.53
N TYR A 25 8.00 13.68 -6.12
CA TYR A 25 8.49 12.29 -6.15
C TYR A 25 9.75 12.10 -7.00
N VAL A 26 9.85 12.74 -8.16
CA VAL A 26 11.05 12.67 -9.00
C VAL A 26 12.29 13.21 -8.26
N ARG A 27 12.13 14.27 -7.45
CA ARG A 27 13.25 14.78 -6.63
C ARG A 27 13.67 13.82 -5.51
N ARG A 28 12.75 12.97 -5.01
CA ARG A 28 13.02 12.03 -3.89
C ARG A 28 13.46 10.65 -4.37
N PHE A 29 12.97 10.26 -5.53
CA PHE A 29 13.26 8.99 -6.19
C PHE A 29 13.77 9.26 -7.61
N PRO A 30 15.05 9.64 -7.73
CA PRO A 30 15.59 10.22 -8.97
C PRO A 30 15.69 9.25 -10.15
N THR A 31 15.50 7.96 -9.94
CA THR A 31 15.37 6.99 -11.05
C THR A 31 13.96 6.96 -11.65
N SER A 32 13.00 7.62 -11.02
CA SER A 32 11.66 7.78 -11.58
C SER A 32 11.59 8.92 -12.60
N VAL A 33 10.61 8.86 -13.48
CA VAL A 33 10.45 9.83 -14.56
C VAL A 33 9.02 10.38 -14.61
N LYS A 34 8.90 11.63 -15.05
CA LYS A 34 7.61 12.20 -15.42
C LYS A 34 7.12 11.58 -16.71
N THR A 35 5.88 11.15 -16.74
CA THR A 35 5.27 10.56 -17.93
C THR A 35 3.75 10.84 -17.96
N ARG A 36 3.07 10.25 -18.90
CA ARG A 36 1.61 10.26 -19.01
C ARG A 36 1.13 8.89 -19.43
N TRP A 37 -0.04 8.50 -18.94
CA TRP A 37 -0.69 7.28 -19.37
C TRP A 37 -2.21 7.44 -19.32
N GLY A 38 -2.92 6.94 -20.34
CA GLY A 38 -4.37 7.09 -20.43
C GLY A 38 -4.85 8.56 -20.40
N GLY A 39 -4.02 9.50 -20.87
CA GLY A 39 -4.30 10.94 -20.80
C GLY A 39 -3.97 11.60 -19.46
N ARG A 40 -3.62 10.83 -18.42
CA ARG A 40 -3.34 11.31 -17.06
C ARG A 40 -1.86 11.60 -16.83
N PRO A 41 -1.51 12.58 -15.98
CA PRO A 41 -0.15 12.73 -15.47
C PRO A 41 0.27 11.49 -14.68
N ALA A 42 1.51 11.10 -14.81
CA ALA A 42 2.03 9.90 -14.15
C ALA A 42 3.49 10.05 -13.73
N LEU A 43 3.85 9.35 -12.66
CA LEU A 43 5.21 9.03 -12.28
C LEU A 43 5.52 7.61 -12.78
N GLY A 44 6.54 7.45 -13.61
CA GLY A 44 7.04 6.14 -14.05
C GLY A 44 8.16 5.66 -13.16
N ALA A 45 8.05 4.46 -12.62
CA ALA A 45 9.10 3.79 -11.85
C ALA A 45 10.00 2.94 -12.77
N PRO A 46 11.25 2.65 -12.37
CA PRO A 46 12.20 1.86 -13.18
C PRO A 46 11.74 0.43 -13.52
N ASN A 47 10.77 -0.11 -12.79
CA ASN A 47 10.20 -1.43 -13.01
C ASN A 47 8.86 -1.40 -13.78
N ASP A 48 8.68 -0.41 -14.65
CA ASP A 48 7.50 -0.24 -15.52
C ASP A 48 6.17 -0.06 -14.75
N VAL A 49 6.25 0.29 -13.48
CA VAL A 49 5.10 0.62 -12.65
C VAL A 49 4.81 2.12 -12.74
N LEU A 50 3.53 2.47 -12.77
CA LEU A 50 3.10 3.86 -12.78
C LEU A 50 2.44 4.25 -11.46
N VAL A 51 2.57 5.53 -11.10
CA VAL A 51 1.66 6.20 -10.15
C VAL A 51 0.91 7.26 -10.95
N LEU A 52 -0.38 7.06 -11.14
CA LEU A 52 -1.24 7.98 -11.89
C LEU A 52 -1.87 9.00 -10.94
N PHE A 53 -2.20 10.16 -11.47
CA PHE A 53 -2.82 11.23 -10.71
C PHE A 53 -4.03 11.81 -11.42
N ASP A 54 -5.17 11.90 -10.71
CA ASP A 54 -6.30 12.73 -11.12
C ASP A 54 -6.31 14.04 -10.32
N ARG A 55 -6.56 15.15 -11.01
CA ARG A 55 -6.69 16.45 -10.38
C ARG A 55 -8.05 16.58 -9.70
N VAL A 56 -8.04 16.92 -8.42
CA VAL A 56 -9.24 17.18 -7.62
C VAL A 56 -9.24 18.63 -7.12
N ALA A 57 -10.44 19.19 -6.93
CA ALA A 57 -10.59 20.58 -6.52
C ALA A 57 -10.29 20.83 -5.04
N THR A 58 -10.53 19.82 -4.19
CA THR A 58 -10.33 19.88 -2.74
C THR A 58 -9.33 18.81 -2.32
N PRO A 59 -8.65 18.97 -1.16
CA PRO A 59 -7.78 17.91 -0.65
C PRO A 59 -8.51 16.57 -0.58
N PRO A 60 -7.94 15.50 -1.17
CA PRO A 60 -8.56 14.20 -1.12
C PRO A 60 -8.59 13.68 0.33
N PRO A 61 -9.69 13.04 0.77
CA PRO A 61 -9.77 12.54 2.13
C PRO A 61 -8.80 11.38 2.36
N THR A 62 -8.17 11.36 3.54
CA THR A 62 -7.35 10.27 4.06
C THR A 62 -8.07 9.49 5.16
N SER A 63 -9.24 9.95 5.56
CA SER A 63 -10.14 9.33 6.55
C SER A 63 -11.59 9.37 6.06
N PRO A 64 -12.47 8.42 6.49
CA PRO A 64 -12.18 7.25 7.33
C PRO A 64 -11.17 6.29 6.71
N GLN A 65 -10.63 5.33 7.50
CA GLN A 65 -9.65 4.36 7.03
C GLN A 65 -10.19 3.54 5.87
N THR A 66 -9.39 3.45 4.80
CA THR A 66 -9.61 2.59 3.64
C THR A 66 -8.65 1.40 3.67
N ALA A 67 -8.83 0.47 2.74
CA ALA A 67 -7.93 -0.66 2.61
C ALA A 67 -6.52 -0.25 2.16
N ILE A 68 -6.35 0.77 1.32
CA ILE A 68 -5.03 1.23 0.88
C ILE A 68 -4.44 2.16 1.93
N TRP A 69 -3.34 1.73 2.54
CA TRP A 69 -2.69 2.50 3.60
C TRP A 69 -1.58 3.41 3.07
N HIS A 70 -0.61 2.84 2.34
CA HIS A 70 0.50 3.57 1.74
C HIS A 70 1.12 2.78 0.59
N PHE A 71 2.03 3.42 -0.12
CA PHE A 71 2.90 2.74 -1.06
C PHE A 71 4.36 2.88 -0.68
N GLY A 72 5.18 1.95 -1.17
CA GLY A 72 6.58 1.90 -0.82
C GLY A 72 7.51 1.89 -2.02
N TRP A 73 8.69 2.45 -1.78
CA TRP A 73 9.79 2.52 -2.73
C TRP A 73 11.01 1.80 -2.18
N HIS A 74 11.61 0.90 -2.96
CA HIS A 74 12.92 0.38 -2.62
C HIS A 74 13.99 1.41 -2.96
N VAL A 75 14.93 1.56 -2.03
CA VAL A 75 16.14 2.38 -2.20
C VAL A 75 17.38 1.53 -1.87
N PRO A 76 18.54 1.82 -2.46
CA PRO A 76 19.76 1.05 -2.20
C PRO A 76 20.21 1.10 -0.74
N ASP A 77 20.02 2.25 -0.08
CA ASP A 77 20.44 2.48 1.29
C ASP A 77 19.48 3.46 1.97
N SER A 78 18.65 2.95 2.89
CA SER A 78 17.65 3.77 3.58
C SER A 78 18.27 4.83 4.49
N ARG A 79 19.47 4.59 5.04
CA ARG A 79 20.17 5.58 5.87
C ARG A 79 20.66 6.76 5.03
N ARG A 80 21.29 6.49 3.90
CA ARG A 80 21.68 7.55 2.97
C ARG A 80 20.46 8.32 2.48
N THR A 81 19.37 7.61 2.21
CA THR A 81 18.13 8.23 1.77
C THR A 81 17.57 9.16 2.83
N VAL A 82 17.49 8.74 4.10
CA VAL A 82 16.99 9.62 5.17
C VAL A 82 17.94 10.80 5.40
N GLU A 83 19.25 10.61 5.33
CA GLU A 83 20.21 11.72 5.45
C GLU A 83 20.05 12.73 4.30
N SER A 84 19.79 12.23 3.07
CA SER A 84 19.53 13.13 1.94
C SER A 84 18.22 13.90 2.07
N PHE A 85 17.27 13.40 2.81
CA PHE A 85 15.99 14.04 3.04
C PHE A 85 16.05 15.06 4.20
N ARG A 86 16.91 14.85 5.16
CA ARG A 86 17.06 15.78 6.30
C ARG A 86 17.47 17.16 5.84
N GLY A 87 16.81 18.15 6.39
CA GLY A 87 17.07 19.55 6.06
C GLY A 87 16.51 20.02 4.71
N GLN A 88 15.86 19.19 3.95
CA GLN A 88 15.12 19.65 2.78
C GLN A 88 13.81 20.30 3.26
N PRO A 89 13.51 21.55 2.87
CA PRO A 89 12.41 22.33 3.47
C PRO A 89 11.02 21.79 3.12
N ASP A 90 10.91 21.00 2.06
CA ASP A 90 9.65 20.42 1.57
C ASP A 90 9.55 18.92 1.88
N VAL A 91 10.38 18.38 2.78
CA VAL A 91 10.33 16.99 3.23
C VAL A 91 10.01 16.93 4.72
N GLU A 92 8.89 16.31 5.03
CA GLU A 92 8.54 15.90 6.38
C GLU A 92 8.84 14.42 6.56
N LEU A 93 9.90 14.11 7.29
CA LEU A 93 10.17 12.76 7.76
C LEU A 93 9.25 12.46 8.94
N LEU A 94 8.52 11.37 8.84
CA LEU A 94 7.54 11.04 9.86
C LEU A 94 8.24 10.47 11.11
N PRO A 95 7.76 10.83 12.30
CA PRO A 95 8.35 10.39 13.55
C PRO A 95 8.12 8.87 13.74
N LEU A 96 8.79 8.31 14.72
CA LEU A 96 8.72 6.88 15.03
C LEU A 96 7.33 6.33 15.23
N TYR A 97 6.47 7.11 15.83
CA TYR A 97 5.11 6.73 16.11
C TYR A 97 4.26 7.98 16.30
N THR A 98 3.30 8.13 15.44
CA THR A 98 2.22 9.07 15.61
C THR A 98 0.96 8.35 15.22
N GLY A 99 0.16 7.97 16.15
CA GLY A 99 -1.13 7.33 15.89
C GLY A 99 -2.09 7.90 16.89
N ASP A 100 -2.80 8.90 16.48
CA ASP A 100 -3.86 9.47 17.26
C ASP A 100 -5.18 9.21 16.51
N ASP A 101 -6.19 8.78 17.24
CA ASP A 101 -7.58 8.71 16.81
C ASP A 101 -7.87 7.79 15.59
N GLY A 102 -7.12 6.73 15.41
CA GLY A 102 -7.33 5.79 14.30
C GLY A 102 -6.99 6.35 12.93
N GLY A 103 -6.15 7.36 12.88
CA GLY A 103 -5.54 7.87 11.65
C GLY A 103 -4.44 6.95 11.12
N ALA A 104 -3.81 7.35 10.02
CA ALA A 104 -2.68 6.64 9.44
C ALA A 104 -1.55 6.47 10.47
N VAL A 105 -0.98 5.25 10.53
CA VAL A 105 0.17 4.99 11.38
C VAL A 105 1.42 5.52 10.72
N LEU A 106 2.06 6.45 11.39
CA LEU A 106 3.27 7.12 10.92
C LEU A 106 4.45 6.61 11.73
N VAL A 107 5.27 5.74 11.12
CA VAL A 107 6.44 5.15 11.78
C VAL A 107 7.66 5.17 10.87
N SER A 108 8.83 5.24 11.49
CA SER A 108 10.11 5.12 10.80
C SER A 108 11.06 4.23 11.60
N SER A 109 11.56 3.15 10.99
CA SER A 109 12.52 2.27 11.66
C SER A 109 13.94 2.84 11.70
N ASP A 110 14.28 3.75 10.79
CA ASP A 110 15.62 4.34 10.74
C ASP A 110 15.86 5.39 11.83
N THR A 111 14.80 5.96 12.39
CA THR A 111 14.87 6.85 13.53
C THR A 111 14.59 6.14 14.86
N TRP A 112 14.30 4.84 14.82
CA TRP A 112 14.03 4.03 15.98
C TRP A 112 15.30 3.49 16.61
N PRO A 113 15.52 3.67 17.92
CA PRO A 113 16.64 3.04 18.59
C PRO A 113 16.42 1.54 18.73
N GLY A 114 17.40 0.74 18.31
CA GLY A 114 17.37 -0.71 18.44
C GLY A 114 17.05 -1.48 17.14
N THR A 115 16.77 -2.76 17.27
CA THR A 115 16.82 -3.73 16.17
C THR A 115 15.47 -4.19 15.63
N GLY A 116 14.37 -3.72 16.04
CA GLY A 116 13.09 -4.33 15.67
C GLY A 116 12.10 -3.41 15.00
N GLY A 117 12.42 -2.14 14.90
CA GLY A 117 11.42 -1.14 14.49
C GLY A 117 10.28 -1.04 15.50
N VAL A 118 9.25 -0.28 15.17
CA VAL A 118 8.12 -0.03 16.08
C VAL A 118 6.95 -0.99 15.88
N LEU A 119 6.91 -1.69 14.76
CA LEU A 119 5.78 -2.54 14.42
C LEU A 119 5.62 -3.68 15.45
N GLY A 120 4.43 -3.81 15.99
CA GLY A 120 4.13 -4.78 17.03
C GLY A 120 4.51 -4.36 18.45
N ARG A 121 4.85 -3.08 18.68
CA ARG A 121 5.16 -2.52 20.00
C ARG A 121 4.01 -1.70 20.55
N THR A 122 3.85 -1.73 21.87
CA THR A 122 2.91 -0.85 22.57
C THR A 122 3.44 0.58 22.65
N LYS A 123 2.55 1.56 22.90
CA LYS A 123 2.95 2.95 23.14
C LYS A 123 3.98 3.08 24.27
N ALA A 124 3.81 2.32 25.35
CA ALA A 124 4.73 2.31 26.48
C ALA A 124 6.14 1.85 26.06
N GLN A 125 6.24 0.75 25.33
CA GLN A 125 7.52 0.24 24.81
C GLN A 125 8.17 1.23 23.82
N ILE A 126 7.36 1.96 23.05
CA ILE A 126 7.84 3.00 22.14
C ILE A 126 8.40 4.19 22.94
N ALA A 127 7.69 4.65 23.97
CA ALA A 127 8.12 5.73 24.84
C ALA A 127 9.42 5.39 25.57
N GLU A 128 9.53 4.19 26.11
CA GLU A 128 10.74 3.69 26.78
C GLU A 128 11.95 3.67 25.84
N ALA A 129 11.78 3.13 24.62
CA ALA A 129 12.87 3.07 23.65
C ALA A 129 13.31 4.47 23.19
N LYS A 130 12.40 5.44 23.08
CA LYS A 130 12.76 6.85 22.81
C LYS A 130 13.55 7.47 23.95
N ALA A 131 13.17 7.20 25.20
CA ALA A 131 13.85 7.73 26.38
C ALA A 131 15.29 7.17 26.53
N THR A 132 15.52 5.94 26.13
CA THR A 132 16.84 5.30 26.22
C THR A 132 17.79 5.68 25.08
N ALA A 133 17.31 6.31 24.04
CA ALA A 133 18.09 6.86 22.92
C ALA A 133 19.15 5.92 22.32
N VAL A 134 18.90 4.62 22.29
CA VAL A 134 19.84 3.64 21.72
C VAL A 134 19.93 3.85 20.20
N PRO A 135 21.11 4.11 19.63
CA PRO A 135 21.25 4.30 18.19
C PRO A 135 20.82 3.08 17.39
N PRO A 136 20.24 3.26 16.21
CA PRO A 136 19.93 2.14 15.32
C PRO A 136 21.20 1.36 14.97
N THR A 137 21.15 0.04 15.08
CA THR A 137 22.31 -0.85 14.82
C THR A 137 22.33 -1.41 13.41
N ARG A 138 21.24 -1.24 12.63
CA ARG A 138 21.13 -1.76 11.28
C ARG A 138 21.42 -0.69 10.24
N THR A 139 22.04 -1.12 9.15
CA THR A 139 22.25 -0.29 7.94
C THR A 139 21.10 -0.39 6.95
N GLY A 140 20.19 -1.30 7.13
CA GLY A 140 18.99 -1.44 6.33
C GLY A 140 17.76 -1.25 7.20
N GLY A 141 16.73 -0.73 6.65
CA GLY A 141 15.48 -0.49 7.35
C GLY A 141 14.46 0.13 6.41
N PHE A 142 13.47 0.70 7.00
CA PHE A 142 12.46 1.47 6.29
C PHE A 142 12.13 2.74 7.07
N GLY A 143 11.58 3.70 6.39
CA GLY A 143 11.05 4.91 6.99
C GLY A 143 9.93 5.49 6.16
N TYR A 144 9.30 6.52 6.68
CA TYR A 144 8.19 7.18 6.00
C TYR A 144 8.47 8.66 5.84
N LEU A 145 8.01 9.19 4.72
CA LEU A 145 7.89 10.62 4.51
C LEU A 145 6.44 10.97 4.17
N ARG A 146 6.08 12.21 4.50
CA ARG A 146 4.81 12.78 4.05
C ARG A 146 5.00 13.31 2.64
N GLY A 147 4.26 12.76 1.70
CA GLY A 147 4.16 13.25 0.34
C GLY A 147 3.06 14.30 0.16
N PRO A 148 2.92 14.80 -1.06
CA PRO A 148 1.81 15.70 -1.41
C PRO A 148 0.45 15.14 -1.06
N ASP A 149 -0.48 16.02 -0.73
CA ASP A 149 -1.85 15.67 -0.31
C ASP A 149 -1.93 14.72 0.88
N ASP A 150 -0.94 14.78 1.79
CA ASP A 150 -0.79 13.90 2.96
C ASP A 150 -0.53 12.42 2.63
N ALA A 151 -0.03 12.13 1.44
CA ALA A 151 0.34 10.76 1.07
C ALA A 151 1.44 10.22 2.00
N LEU A 152 1.21 9.02 2.53
CA LEU A 152 2.22 8.28 3.26
C LEU A 152 3.08 7.49 2.27
N VAL A 153 4.39 7.73 2.28
CA VAL A 153 5.32 7.04 1.38
C VAL A 153 6.40 6.34 2.19
N GLU A 154 6.50 5.03 2.02
CA GLU A 154 7.57 4.25 2.62
C GLU A 154 8.80 4.22 1.70
N TYR A 155 9.97 4.41 2.27
CA TYR A 155 11.23 4.02 1.63
C TYR A 155 11.86 2.87 2.41
N ALA A 156 12.26 1.81 1.69
CA ALA A 156 12.85 0.63 2.27
C ALA A 156 14.21 0.34 1.62
N GLY A 157 15.23 0.13 2.45
CA GLY A 157 16.60 -0.05 2.00
C GLY A 157 16.99 -1.49 1.65
N ASN A 158 18.25 -1.64 1.25
CA ASN A 158 18.92 -2.91 0.91
C ASN A 158 18.40 -3.60 -0.36
N HIS A 159 17.87 -2.84 -1.29
CA HIS A 159 17.59 -3.34 -2.63
C HIS A 159 18.66 -2.79 -3.60
N PRO A 160 19.21 -3.62 -4.52
CA PRO A 160 20.29 -3.19 -5.43
C PRO A 160 19.89 -2.06 -6.39
N ALA A 161 18.59 -1.89 -6.64
CA ALA A 161 18.07 -0.86 -7.51
C ALA A 161 16.85 -0.17 -6.89
N GLU A 162 16.75 1.13 -7.12
CA GLU A 162 15.55 1.90 -6.77
C GLU A 162 14.37 1.46 -7.64
N ARG A 163 13.20 1.26 -7.03
CA ARG A 163 11.97 0.90 -7.75
C ARG A 163 10.72 1.05 -6.90
N PHE A 164 9.56 1.11 -7.51
CA PHE A 164 8.29 0.91 -6.82
C PHE A 164 8.23 -0.52 -6.26
N ASN A 165 7.93 -0.67 -4.97
CA ASN A 165 8.06 -1.95 -4.29
C ASN A 165 6.74 -2.58 -3.89
N HIS A 166 5.86 -1.81 -3.25
CA HIS A 166 4.65 -2.38 -2.67
C HIS A 166 3.51 -1.37 -2.54
N VAL A 167 2.31 -1.91 -2.41
CA VAL A 167 1.14 -1.22 -1.87
C VAL A 167 0.76 -1.93 -0.57
N HIS A 168 0.79 -1.23 0.54
CA HIS A 168 0.45 -1.79 1.85
C HIS A 168 -1.04 -1.65 2.12
N LEU A 169 -1.68 -2.76 2.51
CA LEU A 169 -3.11 -2.81 2.72
C LEU A 169 -3.49 -3.07 4.18
N TYR A 170 -4.68 -2.63 4.53
CA TYR A 170 -5.42 -3.10 5.68
C TYR A 170 -6.59 -3.97 5.23
N HIS A 171 -6.86 -5.03 5.98
CA HIS A 171 -8.01 -5.89 5.75
C HIS A 171 -8.74 -6.19 7.05
N GLU A 172 -10.01 -6.51 6.95
CA GLU A 172 -10.78 -7.02 8.09
C GLU A 172 -10.20 -8.34 8.59
N ASP A 173 -9.88 -9.23 7.66
CA ASP A 173 -9.20 -10.50 7.89
C ASP A 173 -8.12 -10.70 6.80
N PRO A 174 -6.85 -10.39 7.07
CA PRO A 174 -5.78 -10.41 6.05
C PRO A 174 -5.61 -11.74 5.33
N PHE A 175 -5.78 -12.86 6.02
CA PHE A 175 -5.66 -14.18 5.38
C PHE A 175 -6.87 -14.51 4.50
N CYS A 176 -8.08 -14.06 4.87
CA CYS A 176 -9.24 -14.23 4.00
C CYS A 176 -9.08 -13.38 2.73
N ALA A 177 -8.54 -12.17 2.85
CA ALA A 177 -8.21 -11.33 1.71
C ALA A 177 -7.14 -11.98 0.82
N GLN A 178 -6.08 -12.57 1.42
CA GLN A 178 -5.07 -13.32 0.68
C GLN A 178 -5.70 -14.44 -0.17
N LEU A 179 -6.59 -15.24 0.42
CA LEU A 179 -7.30 -16.29 -0.31
C LEU A 179 -8.16 -15.75 -1.44
N TRP A 180 -8.84 -14.62 -1.21
CA TRP A 180 -9.64 -13.94 -2.22
C TRP A 180 -8.79 -13.53 -3.43
N TYR A 181 -7.64 -12.86 -3.19
CA TYR A 181 -6.72 -12.46 -4.25
C TYR A 181 -6.15 -13.66 -5.02
N GLN A 182 -5.81 -14.74 -4.31
CA GLN A 182 -5.32 -15.97 -4.95
C GLN A 182 -6.40 -16.60 -5.83
N ARG A 183 -7.62 -16.71 -5.33
CA ARG A 183 -8.74 -17.36 -6.02
C ARG A 183 -9.18 -16.57 -7.24
N HIS A 184 -9.46 -15.28 -7.07
CA HIS A 184 -10.09 -14.47 -8.11
C HIS A 184 -9.09 -13.83 -9.06
N LEU A 185 -7.91 -13.47 -8.59
CA LEU A 185 -6.91 -12.76 -9.38
C LEU A 185 -5.64 -13.57 -9.63
N GLY A 186 -5.53 -14.79 -9.11
CA GLY A 186 -4.34 -15.62 -9.31
C GLY A 186 -3.07 -15.05 -8.66
N ALA A 187 -3.23 -14.22 -7.63
CA ALA A 187 -2.12 -13.61 -6.91
C ALA A 187 -1.20 -14.66 -6.28
N GLN A 188 0.09 -14.38 -6.26
CA GLN A 188 1.08 -15.27 -5.66
C GLN A 188 1.38 -14.85 -4.21
N VAL A 189 1.71 -15.83 -3.36
CA VAL A 189 2.23 -15.55 -2.02
C VAL A 189 3.75 -15.44 -2.12
N PRO A 190 4.34 -14.29 -1.72
CA PRO A 190 5.79 -14.12 -1.78
C PRO A 190 6.53 -15.15 -0.94
N ALA A 191 7.72 -15.57 -1.39
CA ALA A 191 8.56 -16.48 -0.65
C ALA A 191 8.84 -15.96 0.78
N GLY A 192 8.77 -16.84 1.77
CA GLY A 192 8.94 -16.50 3.19
C GLY A 192 7.72 -15.80 3.84
N ARG A 193 6.62 -15.64 3.10
CA ARG A 193 5.35 -15.09 3.62
C ARG A 193 4.23 -16.14 3.70
N THR A 194 4.53 -17.39 3.40
CA THR A 194 3.57 -18.48 3.56
C THR A 194 3.25 -18.68 5.04
N PRO A 195 1.99 -18.71 5.43
CA PRO A 195 1.58 -19.00 6.80
C PRO A 195 2.12 -20.36 7.26
N PRO A 196 2.45 -20.51 8.56
CA PRO A 196 2.99 -21.76 9.08
C PRO A 196 2.00 -22.93 9.03
N ALA A 197 0.71 -22.63 8.95
CA ALA A 197 -0.36 -23.61 8.75
C ALA A 197 -1.16 -23.26 7.50
N PRO A 198 -1.73 -24.24 6.79
CA PRO A 198 -2.60 -23.96 5.65
C PRO A 198 -3.78 -23.07 6.04
N VAL A 199 -4.00 -22.01 5.28
CA VAL A 199 -5.12 -21.12 5.43
C VAL A 199 -6.22 -21.58 4.48
N THR A 200 -7.43 -21.71 4.99
CA THR A 200 -8.64 -22.08 4.23
C THR A 200 -9.75 -21.07 4.51
N GLU A 201 -10.83 -21.10 3.78
CA GLU A 201 -12.02 -20.26 4.02
C GLU A 201 -12.57 -20.46 5.46
N ALA A 202 -12.44 -21.66 6.01
CA ALA A 202 -12.86 -21.96 7.38
C ALA A 202 -11.90 -21.43 8.47
N THR A 203 -10.63 -21.23 8.15
CA THR A 203 -9.57 -20.87 9.11
C THR A 203 -8.95 -19.49 8.89
N CYS A 204 -9.33 -18.80 7.83
CA CYS A 204 -8.70 -17.52 7.47
C CYS A 204 -9.04 -16.35 8.41
N ARG A 205 -10.11 -16.47 9.19
CA ARG A 205 -10.54 -15.41 10.11
C ARG A 205 -9.58 -15.29 11.29
N VAL A 206 -9.21 -14.05 11.58
CA VAL A 206 -8.34 -13.76 12.70
C VAL A 206 -9.13 -13.78 13.99
N PRO A 207 -8.69 -14.56 15.01
CA PRO A 207 -9.27 -14.48 16.35
C PRO A 207 -9.08 -13.06 16.89
N ARG A 208 -10.17 -12.44 17.33
CA ARG A 208 -10.14 -11.15 18.00
C ARG A 208 -9.98 -11.36 19.51
N GLY A 209 -9.51 -10.31 20.21
CA GLY A 209 -9.39 -10.33 21.66
C GLY A 209 -10.72 -10.61 22.38
N PRO A 210 -10.72 -10.68 23.71
CA PRO A 210 -11.90 -11.05 24.50
C PRO A 210 -13.12 -10.18 24.21
N ASP A 211 -12.93 -8.93 23.85
CA ASP A 211 -14.02 -8.00 23.50
C ASP A 211 -14.42 -8.06 22.03
N ARG A 212 -13.81 -8.92 21.23
CA ARG A 212 -13.98 -8.99 19.77
C ARG A 212 -13.67 -7.67 19.05
N THR A 213 -12.85 -6.83 19.65
CA THR A 213 -12.41 -5.55 19.07
C THR A 213 -11.16 -5.72 18.21
N PHE A 214 -10.95 -4.76 17.33
CA PHE A 214 -9.70 -4.64 16.59
C PHE A 214 -8.63 -3.97 17.45
N PRO A 215 -7.33 -4.15 17.12
CA PRO A 215 -6.28 -3.38 17.76
C PRO A 215 -6.56 -1.89 17.64
N ALA A 216 -6.42 -1.16 18.72
CA ALA A 216 -6.57 0.29 18.74
C ALA A 216 -5.19 0.93 18.90
N LEU A 217 -4.80 1.75 17.92
CA LEU A 217 -3.50 2.42 17.90
C LEU A 217 -3.25 3.30 19.11
N ASP A 218 -4.27 4.03 19.53
CA ASP A 218 -4.23 4.95 20.65
C ASP A 218 -4.02 4.23 21.99
N ARG A 219 -4.63 3.06 22.15
CA ARG A 219 -4.58 2.26 23.38
C ARG A 219 -3.43 1.27 23.38
N ASP A 220 -3.32 0.47 22.32
CA ASP A 220 -2.49 -0.74 22.30
C ASP A 220 -1.20 -0.57 21.48
N GLY A 221 -1.08 0.51 20.73
CA GLY A 221 0.00 0.71 19.78
C GLY A 221 -0.28 0.04 18.44
N MET A 222 0.71 0.00 17.57
CA MET A 222 0.55 -0.60 16.26
C MET A 222 0.72 -2.12 16.28
N PHE A 223 -0.31 -2.83 15.87
CA PHE A 223 -0.24 -4.28 15.68
C PHE A 223 0.13 -4.64 14.25
N ARG A 224 1.16 -5.47 14.13
CA ARG A 224 1.62 -5.99 12.85
C ARG A 224 1.03 -7.35 12.52
N THR A 225 0.78 -8.16 13.53
CA THR A 225 0.28 -9.53 13.36
C THR A 225 -1.20 -9.62 13.66
N PRO A 226 -1.93 -10.45 12.92
CA PRO A 226 -1.42 -11.27 11.82
C PRO A 226 -1.20 -10.44 10.55
N SER A 227 -0.22 -10.84 9.77
CA SER A 227 0.05 -10.23 8.48
C SER A 227 0.01 -11.28 7.38
N ALA A 228 -0.62 -10.94 6.27
CA ALA A 228 -0.62 -11.71 5.06
C ALA A 228 0.12 -10.93 3.95
N ALA A 229 0.36 -11.56 2.83
CA ALA A 229 0.89 -10.88 1.66
C ALA A 229 0.54 -11.62 0.38
N VAL A 230 0.28 -10.87 -0.67
CA VAL A 230 0.24 -11.36 -2.04
C VAL A 230 1.18 -10.54 -2.91
N ALA A 231 1.38 -10.96 -4.16
CA ALA A 231 2.14 -10.21 -5.15
C ALA A 231 1.50 -10.34 -6.53
N PHE A 232 1.62 -9.26 -7.30
CA PHE A 232 1.26 -9.21 -8.72
C PHE A 232 2.51 -8.81 -9.51
N GLY A 233 3.17 -9.79 -10.14
CA GLY A 233 4.50 -9.58 -10.71
C GLY A 233 5.53 -9.36 -9.60
N ASP A 234 6.27 -8.26 -9.69
CA ASP A 234 7.33 -7.90 -8.73
C ASP A 234 6.88 -6.90 -7.66
N VAL A 235 5.59 -6.54 -7.63
CA VAL A 235 5.01 -5.64 -6.62
C VAL A 235 4.29 -6.45 -5.55
N ALA A 236 4.70 -6.23 -4.30
CA ALA A 236 4.13 -6.89 -3.14
C ALA A 236 2.92 -6.11 -2.58
N PHE A 237 1.99 -6.85 -2.01
CA PHE A 237 0.83 -6.33 -1.29
C PHE A 237 0.83 -6.92 0.13
N PRO A 238 1.72 -6.45 1.01
CA PRO A 238 1.65 -6.82 2.41
C PRO A 238 0.38 -6.24 3.02
N SER A 239 -0.26 -7.00 3.89
CA SER A 239 -1.51 -6.59 4.51
C SER A 239 -1.55 -6.92 5.99
N TYR A 240 -2.09 -6.01 6.75
CA TYR A 240 -2.35 -6.13 8.19
C TYR A 240 -3.84 -6.07 8.46
N MET A 241 -4.21 -6.50 9.65
CA MET A 241 -5.54 -6.25 10.15
C MET A 241 -5.76 -4.74 10.31
N ARG A 242 -6.94 -4.24 9.93
CA ARG A 242 -7.30 -2.84 10.16
C ARG A 242 -7.08 -2.44 11.61
N GLN A 243 -6.83 -1.17 11.83
CA GLN A 243 -6.64 -0.61 13.15
C GLN A 243 -7.90 0.14 13.59
N GLY A 244 -8.40 -0.19 14.79
CA GLY A 244 -9.64 0.38 15.34
C GLY A 244 -10.91 -0.37 14.95
N ASP A 245 -12.02 0.00 15.55
CA ASP A 245 -13.29 -0.73 15.47
C ASP A 245 -14.21 -0.29 14.31
N ARG A 246 -13.87 0.80 13.63
CA ARG A 246 -14.65 1.27 12.48
C ARG A 246 -14.38 0.41 11.26
N PRO A 247 -15.40 -0.07 10.55
CA PRO A 247 -15.21 -0.78 9.28
C PRO A 247 -14.42 0.06 8.26
N LEU A 248 -13.64 -0.61 7.43
CA LEU A 248 -13.02 0.03 6.27
C LEU A 248 -14.11 0.55 5.32
N VAL A 249 -13.85 1.69 4.70
CA VAL A 249 -14.73 2.26 3.66
C VAL A 249 -14.12 2.04 2.28
N GLY A 250 -14.92 2.25 1.22
CA GLY A 250 -14.44 2.15 -0.16
C GLY A 250 -13.34 3.18 -0.45
N THR A 251 -12.40 2.81 -1.30
CA THR A 251 -11.23 3.67 -1.60
C THR A 251 -11.54 4.77 -2.62
N ARG A 252 -12.60 4.62 -3.43
CA ARG A 252 -12.94 5.60 -4.48
C ARG A 252 -13.16 7.00 -3.90
N GLY A 253 -12.50 7.98 -4.51
CA GLY A 253 -12.54 9.38 -4.08
C GLY A 253 -11.63 9.74 -2.90
N HIS A 254 -10.94 8.77 -2.29
CA HIS A 254 -9.89 9.01 -1.29
C HIS A 254 -8.56 9.34 -1.96
N LEU A 255 -7.56 9.70 -1.15
CA LEU A 255 -6.21 9.98 -1.63
C LEU A 255 -5.66 8.81 -2.49
N TYR A 256 -5.68 7.60 -1.96
CA TYR A 256 -5.42 6.37 -2.72
C TYR A 256 -6.75 5.85 -3.25
N ASP A 257 -7.03 6.17 -4.50
CA ASP A 257 -8.33 5.89 -5.10
C ASP A 257 -8.49 4.40 -5.46
N HIS A 258 -7.53 3.84 -6.15
CA HIS A 258 -7.49 2.44 -6.55
C HIS A 258 -6.08 2.00 -6.94
N PHE A 259 -5.90 0.71 -7.12
CA PHE A 259 -4.75 0.18 -7.84
C PHE A 259 -5.21 -0.60 -9.06
N ALA A 260 -4.32 -0.73 -10.05
CA ALA A 260 -4.63 -1.38 -11.31
C ALA A 260 -3.73 -2.57 -11.60
N LEU A 261 -4.33 -3.55 -12.25
CA LEU A 261 -3.68 -4.77 -12.71
C LEU A 261 -3.81 -4.89 -14.24
N ALA A 262 -2.71 -5.15 -14.91
CA ALA A 262 -2.65 -5.37 -16.35
C ALA A 262 -3.14 -6.79 -16.68
N VAL A 263 -4.05 -6.91 -17.64
CA VAL A 263 -4.60 -8.15 -18.17
C VAL A 263 -4.52 -8.17 -19.69
N GLY A 264 -4.40 -9.35 -20.29
CA GLY A 264 -4.31 -9.46 -21.76
C GLY A 264 -5.66 -9.59 -22.47
N ASP A 265 -6.71 -10.03 -21.78
CA ASP A 265 -8.07 -10.25 -22.32
C ASP A 265 -9.09 -9.82 -21.28
N LEU A 266 -9.53 -8.56 -21.40
CA LEU A 266 -10.44 -7.96 -20.43
C LEU A 266 -11.82 -8.64 -20.44
N ASP A 267 -12.34 -9.03 -21.60
CA ASP A 267 -13.66 -9.66 -21.71
C ASP A 267 -13.68 -11.02 -21.02
N ALA A 268 -12.63 -11.82 -21.19
CA ALA A 268 -12.50 -13.10 -20.51
C ALA A 268 -12.38 -12.93 -18.99
N TRP A 269 -11.67 -11.89 -18.52
CA TRP A 269 -11.60 -11.56 -17.09
C TRP A 269 -12.95 -11.11 -16.52
N VAL A 270 -13.66 -10.24 -17.22
CA VAL A 270 -15.00 -9.78 -16.79
C VAL A 270 -15.98 -10.95 -16.70
N ALA A 271 -16.01 -11.83 -17.72
CA ALA A 271 -16.86 -13.02 -17.69
C ALA A 271 -16.54 -13.93 -16.49
N ARG A 272 -15.26 -14.26 -16.30
CA ARG A 272 -14.82 -15.09 -15.18
C ARG A 272 -15.20 -14.50 -13.82
N LEU A 273 -14.89 -13.22 -13.59
CA LEU A 273 -15.18 -12.57 -12.31
C LEU A 273 -16.68 -12.45 -12.05
N GLY A 274 -17.48 -12.25 -13.11
CA GLY A 274 -18.93 -12.30 -13.02
C GLY A 274 -19.45 -13.68 -12.61
N ASP A 275 -18.93 -14.77 -13.22
CA ASP A 275 -19.28 -16.15 -12.86
C ASP A 275 -18.86 -16.48 -11.41
N GLU A 276 -17.79 -15.89 -10.93
CA GLU A 276 -17.28 -16.04 -9.55
C GLU A 276 -17.99 -15.12 -8.55
N GLY A 277 -18.92 -14.26 -8.99
CA GLY A 277 -19.70 -13.37 -8.14
C GLY A 277 -18.93 -12.14 -7.61
N VAL A 278 -17.84 -11.75 -8.26
CA VAL A 278 -17.09 -10.54 -7.90
C VAL A 278 -17.86 -9.31 -8.39
N ALA A 279 -18.06 -8.35 -7.48
CA ALA A 279 -18.82 -7.14 -7.79
C ALA A 279 -18.04 -6.19 -8.72
N LEU A 280 -18.71 -5.72 -9.77
CA LEU A 280 -18.22 -4.63 -10.60
C LEU A 280 -18.64 -3.30 -9.97
N LEU A 281 -17.67 -2.43 -9.70
CA LEU A 281 -17.93 -1.04 -9.28
C LEU A 281 -18.28 -0.16 -10.47
N GLU A 282 -17.68 -0.43 -11.62
CA GLU A 282 -17.98 0.23 -12.90
C GLU A 282 -18.00 -0.81 -14.03
N GLN A 283 -18.89 -0.63 -15.00
CA GLN A 283 -18.90 -1.44 -16.21
C GLN A 283 -17.64 -1.17 -17.05
N PRO A 284 -17.24 -2.07 -17.96
CA PRO A 284 -16.10 -1.82 -18.83
C PRO A 284 -16.16 -0.46 -19.53
N TYR A 285 -15.07 0.30 -19.47
CA TYR A 285 -14.98 1.65 -20.01
C TYR A 285 -13.67 1.85 -20.80
N ARG A 286 -13.60 2.95 -21.54
CA ARG A 286 -12.39 3.35 -22.25
C ARG A 286 -11.49 4.17 -21.33
N LEU A 287 -10.20 3.85 -21.38
CA LEU A 287 -9.14 4.52 -20.63
C LEU A 287 -8.00 4.85 -21.61
N GLY A 288 -8.01 6.06 -22.17
CA GLY A 288 -7.14 6.40 -23.29
C GLY A 288 -7.40 5.49 -24.50
N ASP A 289 -6.36 4.82 -24.96
CA ASP A 289 -6.43 3.92 -26.12
C ASP A 289 -6.78 2.47 -25.73
N THR A 290 -6.97 2.20 -24.45
CA THR A 290 -7.28 0.87 -23.94
C THR A 290 -8.65 0.79 -23.27
N ARG A 291 -8.97 -0.35 -22.69
CA ARG A 291 -10.19 -0.63 -21.95
C ARG A 291 -9.86 -1.02 -20.53
N ALA A 292 -10.75 -0.71 -19.63
CA ALA A 292 -10.62 -1.09 -18.22
C ALA A 292 -11.97 -1.45 -17.62
N VAL A 293 -11.96 -2.11 -16.46
CA VAL A 293 -13.12 -2.36 -15.61
C VAL A 293 -12.73 -2.16 -14.17
N MET A 294 -13.65 -1.66 -13.34
CA MET A 294 -13.42 -1.48 -11.92
C MET A 294 -14.19 -2.54 -11.12
N ILE A 295 -13.49 -3.29 -10.28
CA ILE A 295 -14.07 -4.31 -9.39
C ILE A 295 -13.87 -3.94 -7.94
N GLU A 296 -14.67 -4.52 -7.04
CA GLU A 296 -14.50 -4.38 -5.59
C GLU A 296 -13.66 -5.53 -5.03
N GLY A 297 -12.63 -5.19 -4.29
CA GLY A 297 -11.80 -6.13 -3.54
C GLY A 297 -12.41 -6.51 -2.19
N PRO A 298 -11.76 -7.45 -1.44
CA PRO A 298 -12.34 -8.07 -0.24
C PRO A 298 -12.53 -7.10 0.95
N SER A 299 -11.90 -5.96 0.92
CA SER A 299 -12.02 -4.92 1.97
C SER A 299 -12.46 -3.57 1.39
N ARG A 300 -13.24 -3.62 0.33
CA ARG A 300 -13.84 -2.47 -0.37
C ARG A 300 -12.83 -1.58 -1.10
N GLU A 301 -11.63 -2.07 -1.32
CA GLU A 301 -10.69 -1.42 -2.22
C GLU A 301 -11.17 -1.56 -3.67
N ALA A 302 -11.05 -0.47 -4.40
CA ALA A 302 -11.27 -0.48 -5.83
C ALA A 302 -10.04 -1.04 -6.54
N ILE A 303 -10.26 -1.97 -7.46
CA ILE A 303 -9.24 -2.64 -8.26
C ILE A 303 -9.61 -2.44 -9.73
N GLU A 304 -8.75 -1.80 -10.49
CA GLU A 304 -8.93 -1.64 -11.93
C GLU A 304 -8.23 -2.78 -12.69
N LEU A 305 -8.93 -3.45 -13.58
CA LEU A 305 -8.29 -4.33 -14.56
C LEU A 305 -8.15 -3.55 -15.86
N VAL A 306 -6.93 -3.43 -16.35
CA VAL A 306 -6.59 -2.67 -17.55
C VAL A 306 -6.11 -3.63 -18.63
N GLU A 307 -6.70 -3.55 -19.81
CA GLU A 307 -6.28 -4.35 -20.95
C GLU A 307 -4.95 -3.81 -21.52
N VAL A 308 -3.92 -4.63 -21.47
CA VAL A 308 -2.59 -4.31 -22.01
C VAL A 308 -2.20 -5.36 -23.04
N ARG A 309 -1.86 -4.92 -24.24
CA ARG A 309 -1.47 -5.78 -25.37
C ARG A 309 0.02 -6.08 -25.39
#